data_dcd5c01055664935e4fd3491fc42cb14
#
_entry.id   dcd5c01055664935e4fd3491fc42cb14
#
_cell.length_a   1.000
_cell.length_b   1.000
_cell.length_c   1.000
_cell.angle_alpha   90.00
_cell.angle_beta   90.00
_cell.angle_gamma   90.00
#
_symmetry.space_group_name_H-M   'P 1'
#
loop_
_entity.id
_entity.type
_entity.pdbx_description
1 polymer ?
#
loop_
_entity_poly.entity_id
_entity_poly.type
_entity_poly.pdbx_seq_one_letter_code
_entity_poly.pdbx_strand_id
1 'polypeptide(L)'
;RMRVAESRVEQWARRGADVELLDADRTSELLGSPFWHGGWMANTGGTVQPLAYTRGLAKAAAGLGATIHTQSPVTSIKREGSVWLLKTPEGELRADKVVLATNAYTDEVAPDLRRSIVPVYSFQMSTRPLSDNIRKSVIPGRQAVSDTRGDLHFFRWTDDGRLVTGAALFFKHNPTGRLPQHVGDRVLRAFPQVGEVSFDYIWHGFIGATLDKLPHLHVLGPGFFAWIGCNGRGVALAS
;
A
#
# COMPACT_ATOMS: atom_id res chain seq x y z
N ARG A 1 -9.71 -15.34 16.73
CA ARG A 1 -8.76 -14.77 15.73
C ARG A 1 -7.86 -15.84 15.11
N MET A 2 -7.45 -16.88 15.85
CA MET A 2 -6.69 -18.01 15.27
C MET A 2 -7.43 -18.71 14.14
N ARG A 3 -8.75 -18.88 14.23
CA ARG A 3 -9.58 -19.43 13.12
C ARG A 3 -9.37 -18.69 11.78
N VAL A 4 -9.05 -17.41 11.81
CA VAL A 4 -8.75 -16.66 10.57
C VAL A 4 -7.39 -17.12 10.00
N ALA A 5 -6.38 -17.31 10.84
CA ALA A 5 -5.08 -17.80 10.42
C ALA A 5 -5.19 -19.23 9.85
N GLU A 6 -5.87 -20.12 10.56
CA GLU A 6 -6.14 -21.50 10.14
C GLU A 6 -6.83 -21.55 8.77
N SER A 7 -7.92 -20.79 8.62
CA SER A 7 -8.66 -20.70 7.34
C SER A 7 -7.79 -20.14 6.20
N ARG A 8 -6.90 -19.16 6.49
CA ARG A 8 -5.99 -18.62 5.49
C ARG A 8 -4.94 -19.63 5.05
N VAL A 9 -4.32 -20.30 6.01
CA VAL A 9 -3.35 -21.37 5.71
C VAL A 9 -4.01 -22.45 4.85
N GLU A 10 -5.18 -22.94 5.24
CA GLU A 10 -5.91 -23.95 4.46
C GLU A 10 -6.20 -23.48 3.02
N GLN A 11 -6.73 -22.26 2.85
CA GLN A 11 -7.05 -21.70 1.54
C GLN A 11 -5.83 -21.56 0.63
N TRP A 12 -4.69 -21.12 1.17
CA TRP A 12 -3.49 -20.90 0.40
C TRP A 12 -2.72 -22.20 0.14
N ALA A 13 -2.64 -23.10 1.12
CA ALA A 13 -2.04 -24.42 0.96
C ALA A 13 -2.73 -25.24 -0.15
N ARG A 14 -4.07 -25.19 -0.22
CA ARG A 14 -4.84 -25.83 -1.32
C ARG A 14 -4.48 -25.28 -2.71
N ARG A 15 -3.88 -24.11 -2.79
CA ARG A 15 -3.41 -23.48 -4.04
C ARG A 15 -1.92 -23.66 -4.28
N GLY A 16 -1.27 -24.50 -3.48
CA GLY A 16 0.16 -24.78 -3.59
C GLY A 16 1.08 -23.67 -3.04
N ALA A 17 0.53 -22.71 -2.27
CA ALA A 17 1.37 -21.69 -1.65
C ALA A 17 2.12 -22.27 -0.45
N ASP A 18 3.38 -21.86 -0.29
CA ASP A 18 4.19 -22.19 0.88
C ASP A 18 3.76 -21.27 2.05
N VAL A 19 2.94 -21.82 2.93
CA VAL A 19 2.36 -21.13 4.08
C VAL A 19 2.47 -22.00 5.33
N GLU A 20 2.73 -21.35 6.45
CA GLU A 20 2.90 -21.97 7.77
C GLU A 20 1.93 -21.35 8.77
N LEU A 21 1.24 -22.19 9.57
CA LEU A 21 0.48 -21.74 10.74
C LEU A 21 1.44 -21.58 11.92
N LEU A 22 1.39 -20.41 12.55
CA LEU A 22 2.24 -20.07 13.68
C LEU A 22 1.43 -20.05 14.98
N ASP A 23 1.89 -20.77 15.99
CA ASP A 23 1.41 -20.63 17.37
C ASP A 23 1.97 -19.37 18.05
N ALA A 24 1.65 -19.17 19.33
CA ALA A 24 2.05 -17.99 20.08
C ALA A 24 3.57 -17.94 20.29
N ASP A 25 4.20 -19.07 20.60
CA ASP A 25 5.62 -19.15 20.90
C ASP A 25 6.45 -18.88 19.65
N ARG A 26 6.11 -19.54 18.55
CA ARG A 26 6.78 -19.33 17.28
C ARG A 26 6.58 -17.90 16.74
N THR A 27 5.38 -17.34 16.93
CA THR A 27 5.12 -15.93 16.56
C THR A 27 5.95 -14.98 17.41
N SER A 28 6.04 -15.23 18.72
CA SER A 28 6.86 -14.44 19.64
C SER A 28 8.35 -14.49 19.29
N GLU A 29 8.87 -15.67 18.96
CA GLU A 29 10.25 -15.84 18.51
C GLU A 29 10.53 -15.04 17.22
N LEU A 30 9.70 -15.19 16.21
CA LEU A 30 9.86 -14.54 14.91
C LEU A 30 9.75 -13.01 14.99
N LEU A 31 8.91 -12.49 15.88
CA LEU A 31 8.66 -11.06 15.97
C LEU A 31 9.46 -10.38 17.08
N GLY A 32 10.04 -11.14 18.01
CA GLY A 32 10.67 -10.61 19.23
C GLY A 32 9.65 -9.96 20.17
N SER A 33 8.41 -10.49 20.20
CA SER A 33 7.31 -9.90 20.97
C SER A 33 6.21 -10.91 21.27
N PRO A 34 5.73 -11.00 22.51
CA PRO A 34 4.59 -11.84 22.89
C PRO A 34 3.23 -11.17 22.63
N PHE A 35 3.19 -10.05 21.95
CA PHE A 35 1.97 -9.24 21.74
C PHE A 35 0.90 -9.97 20.92
N TRP A 36 1.31 -10.88 20.03
CA TRP A 36 0.41 -11.67 19.21
C TRP A 36 0.31 -13.10 19.71
N HIS A 37 -0.88 -13.69 19.61
CA HIS A 37 -1.16 -15.05 20.11
C HIS A 37 -1.03 -16.12 19.02
N GLY A 38 -0.42 -15.78 17.90
CA GLY A 38 -0.23 -16.64 16.75
C GLY A 38 -0.53 -15.92 15.44
N GLY A 39 -0.31 -16.60 14.32
CA GLY A 39 -0.48 -16.04 12.99
C GLY A 39 -0.28 -17.05 11.89
N TRP A 40 0.07 -16.58 10.73
CA TRP A 40 0.56 -17.40 9.63
C TRP A 40 1.70 -16.69 8.90
N MET A 41 2.59 -17.44 8.34
CA MET A 41 3.65 -16.95 7.46
C MET A 41 3.40 -17.42 6.04
N ALA A 42 3.58 -16.51 5.08
CA ALA A 42 3.59 -16.82 3.66
C ALA A 42 5.02 -16.62 3.14
N ASN A 43 5.71 -17.71 2.81
CA ASN A 43 7.11 -17.70 2.40
C ASN A 43 7.31 -17.21 0.96
N THR A 44 6.22 -17.12 0.19
CA THR A 44 6.20 -16.58 -1.17
C THR A 44 6.03 -15.06 -1.25
N GLY A 45 5.75 -14.42 -0.10
CA GLY A 45 5.60 -12.97 0.01
C GLY A 45 6.93 -12.24 0.23
N GLY A 46 6.86 -10.90 0.25
CA GLY A 46 8.04 -10.07 0.50
C GLY A 46 7.70 -8.61 0.71
N THR A 47 8.74 -7.79 0.81
CA THR A 47 8.64 -6.34 0.89
C THR A 47 9.34 -5.68 -0.28
N VAL A 48 8.83 -4.52 -0.68
CA VAL A 48 9.49 -3.66 -1.66
C VAL A 48 9.67 -2.26 -1.06
N GLN A 49 10.64 -1.51 -1.57
CA GLN A 49 10.74 -0.07 -1.35
C GLN A 49 9.86 0.62 -2.39
N PRO A 50 8.67 1.15 -2.03
CA PRO A 50 7.66 1.56 -3.03
C PRO A 50 8.17 2.65 -3.97
N LEU A 51 8.91 3.63 -3.44
CA LEU A 51 9.46 4.72 -4.24
C LEU A 51 10.55 4.23 -5.21
N ALA A 52 11.46 3.37 -4.73
CA ALA A 52 12.51 2.80 -5.58
C ALA A 52 11.91 1.90 -6.67
N TYR A 53 10.90 1.11 -6.32
CA TYR A 53 10.18 0.26 -7.27
C TYR A 53 9.50 1.09 -8.37
N THR A 54 8.72 2.12 -7.98
CA THR A 54 8.03 2.99 -8.94
C THR A 54 9.01 3.73 -9.86
N ARG A 55 10.11 4.26 -9.31
CA ARG A 55 11.17 4.91 -10.09
C ARG A 55 11.88 3.95 -11.03
N GLY A 56 12.10 2.71 -10.58
CA GLY A 56 12.67 1.64 -11.40
C GLY A 56 11.79 1.29 -12.60
N LEU A 57 10.48 1.15 -12.37
CA LEU A 57 9.50 0.93 -13.44
C LEU A 57 9.46 2.10 -14.45
N ALA A 58 9.43 3.34 -13.95
CA ALA A 58 9.45 4.52 -14.82
C ALA A 58 10.74 4.58 -15.68
N LYS A 59 11.90 4.28 -15.07
CA LYS A 59 13.17 4.21 -15.80
C LYS A 59 13.15 3.12 -16.87
N ALA A 60 12.63 1.94 -16.54
CA ALA A 60 12.52 0.83 -17.50
C ALA A 60 11.58 1.18 -18.65
N ALA A 61 10.42 1.75 -18.36
CA ALA A 61 9.46 2.18 -19.38
C ALA A 61 10.07 3.23 -20.32
N ALA A 62 10.76 4.25 -19.78
CA ALA A 62 11.46 5.25 -20.58
C ALA A 62 12.56 4.62 -21.45
N GLY A 63 13.29 3.64 -20.93
CA GLY A 63 14.29 2.87 -21.68
C GLY A 63 13.70 2.05 -22.83
N LEU A 64 12.41 1.72 -22.76
CA LEU A 64 11.65 1.04 -23.81
C LEU A 64 10.92 2.02 -24.77
N GLY A 65 11.18 3.33 -24.65
CA GLY A 65 10.63 4.36 -25.53
C GLY A 65 9.36 5.03 -25.02
N ALA A 66 8.90 4.75 -23.80
CA ALA A 66 7.78 5.48 -23.23
C ALA A 66 8.19 6.92 -22.88
N THR A 67 7.34 7.88 -23.23
CA THR A 67 7.51 9.28 -22.83
C THR A 67 6.75 9.54 -21.53
N ILE A 68 7.42 10.12 -20.54
CA ILE A 68 6.84 10.46 -19.25
C ILE A 68 6.80 11.96 -19.07
N HIS A 69 5.61 12.52 -18.97
CA HIS A 69 5.38 13.94 -18.69
C HIS A 69 4.98 14.11 -17.23
N THR A 70 5.85 14.72 -16.43
CA THR A 70 5.54 15.13 -15.06
C THR A 70 4.89 16.50 -15.04
N GLN A 71 4.18 16.85 -13.94
CA GLN A 71 3.52 18.15 -13.78
C GLN A 71 2.56 18.51 -14.91
N SER A 72 2.02 17.49 -15.58
CA SER A 72 1.14 17.64 -16.74
C SER A 72 -0.24 17.05 -16.44
N PRO A 73 -1.04 17.68 -15.55
CA PRO A 73 -2.36 17.17 -15.20
C PRO A 73 -3.27 17.17 -16.43
N VAL A 74 -3.92 16.04 -16.69
CA VAL A 74 -4.96 15.97 -17.73
C VAL A 74 -6.23 16.60 -17.18
N THR A 75 -6.71 17.66 -17.84
CA THR A 75 -7.88 18.42 -17.41
C THR A 75 -9.15 18.06 -18.17
N SER A 76 -9.01 17.38 -19.31
CA SER A 76 -10.15 16.93 -20.12
C SER A 76 -9.74 15.75 -20.99
N ILE A 77 -10.65 14.80 -21.14
CA ILE A 77 -10.53 13.69 -22.10
C ILE A 77 -11.80 13.68 -22.96
N LYS A 78 -11.65 13.83 -24.26
CA LYS A 78 -12.77 13.83 -25.21
C LYS A 78 -12.47 12.96 -26.41
N ARG A 79 -13.48 12.30 -26.96
CA ARG A 79 -13.36 11.57 -28.20
C ARG A 79 -13.60 12.49 -29.40
N GLU A 80 -12.67 12.47 -30.37
CA GLU A 80 -12.79 13.15 -31.65
C GLU A 80 -12.62 12.12 -32.78
N GLY A 81 -13.72 11.71 -33.38
CA GLY A 81 -13.72 10.66 -34.39
C GLY A 81 -13.21 9.33 -33.83
N SER A 82 -12.08 8.84 -34.33
CA SER A 82 -11.46 7.59 -33.89
C SER A 82 -10.43 7.73 -32.75
N VAL A 83 -10.01 8.94 -32.42
CA VAL A 83 -8.96 9.22 -31.44
C VAL A 83 -9.50 9.90 -30.18
N TRP A 84 -8.72 9.82 -29.12
CA TRP A 84 -8.94 10.54 -27.88
C TRP A 84 -8.05 11.78 -27.81
N LEU A 85 -8.63 12.91 -27.48
CA LEU A 85 -7.95 14.17 -27.23
C LEU A 85 -7.86 14.40 -25.72
N LEU A 86 -6.63 14.45 -25.20
CA LEU A 86 -6.33 14.74 -23.81
C LEU A 86 -5.78 16.16 -23.72
N LYS A 87 -6.38 17.01 -22.88
CA LYS A 87 -5.91 18.38 -22.65
C LYS A 87 -5.14 18.49 -21.35
N THR A 88 -4.07 19.23 -21.38
CA THR A 88 -3.30 19.68 -20.22
C THR A 88 -3.19 21.21 -20.25
N PRO A 89 -2.75 21.89 -19.19
CA PRO A 89 -2.48 23.33 -19.23
C PRO A 89 -1.46 23.75 -20.31
N GLU A 90 -0.49 22.88 -20.60
CA GLU A 90 0.63 23.17 -21.49
C GLU A 90 0.43 22.68 -22.93
N GLY A 91 -0.64 21.91 -23.20
CA GLY A 91 -0.87 21.38 -24.55
C GLY A 91 -1.88 20.24 -24.62
N GLU A 92 -1.90 19.58 -25.77
CA GLU A 92 -2.84 18.53 -26.09
C GLU A 92 -2.11 17.27 -26.57
N LEU A 93 -2.66 16.11 -26.22
CA LEU A 93 -2.20 14.81 -26.70
C LEU A 93 -3.33 14.10 -27.42
N ARG A 94 -3.03 13.53 -28.59
CA ARG A 94 -3.94 12.63 -29.32
C ARG A 94 -3.49 11.19 -29.15
N ALA A 95 -4.42 10.31 -28.82
CA ALA A 95 -4.13 8.91 -28.57
C ALA A 95 -5.25 8.00 -29.11
N ASP A 96 -4.87 6.85 -29.67
CA ASP A 96 -5.81 5.81 -30.09
C ASP A 96 -6.43 5.09 -28.89
N LYS A 97 -5.67 4.98 -27.83
CA LYS A 97 -6.08 4.31 -26.58
C LYS A 97 -5.67 5.10 -25.36
N VAL A 98 -6.51 5.08 -24.35
CA VAL A 98 -6.27 5.76 -23.06
C VAL A 98 -6.49 4.76 -21.92
N VAL A 99 -5.59 4.78 -20.93
CA VAL A 99 -5.73 4.03 -19.69
C VAL A 99 -5.66 5.02 -18.52
N LEU A 100 -6.73 5.09 -17.73
CA LEU A 100 -6.74 5.79 -16.45
C LEU A 100 -6.22 4.85 -15.36
N ALA A 101 -5.04 5.15 -14.85
CA ALA A 101 -4.42 4.44 -13.72
C ALA A 101 -4.40 5.31 -12.44
N THR A 102 -5.38 6.21 -12.31
CA THR A 102 -5.46 7.23 -11.26
C THR A 102 -5.97 6.70 -9.92
N ASN A 103 -6.65 5.55 -9.93
CA ASN A 103 -7.20 4.89 -8.75
C ASN A 103 -7.92 5.88 -7.79
N ALA A 104 -7.51 5.99 -6.53
CA ALA A 104 -8.12 6.88 -5.53
C ALA A 104 -7.95 8.38 -5.84
N TYR A 105 -7.10 8.74 -6.80
CA TYR A 105 -6.86 10.13 -7.25
C TYR A 105 -7.65 10.49 -8.51
N THR A 106 -8.58 9.63 -8.92
CA THR A 106 -9.53 9.96 -10.00
C THR A 106 -10.36 11.17 -9.60
N ASP A 107 -10.41 12.18 -10.46
CA ASP A 107 -11.06 13.46 -10.25
C ASP A 107 -12.19 13.73 -11.27
N GLU A 108 -12.46 14.98 -11.56
CA GLU A 108 -13.53 15.42 -12.46
C GLU A 108 -13.28 15.04 -13.94
N VAL A 109 -12.11 14.52 -14.30
CA VAL A 109 -11.83 13.95 -15.62
C VAL A 109 -12.66 12.70 -15.89
N ALA A 110 -13.03 11.96 -14.83
CA ALA A 110 -13.91 10.80 -14.91
C ALA A 110 -14.84 10.74 -13.68
N PRO A 111 -15.87 11.60 -13.61
CA PRO A 111 -16.69 11.78 -12.40
C PRO A 111 -17.49 10.54 -12.02
N ASP A 112 -17.96 9.75 -12.99
CA ASP A 112 -18.66 8.50 -12.70
C ASP A 112 -17.74 7.44 -12.09
N LEU A 113 -16.52 7.34 -12.60
CA LEU A 113 -15.51 6.46 -12.06
C LEU A 113 -15.11 6.88 -10.65
N ARG A 114 -14.95 8.18 -10.40
CA ARG A 114 -14.66 8.73 -9.07
C ARG A 114 -15.70 8.32 -8.04
N ARG A 115 -17.01 8.31 -8.42
CA ARG A 115 -18.12 7.93 -7.53
C ARG A 115 -18.15 6.44 -7.18
N SER A 116 -17.43 5.60 -7.93
CA SER A 116 -17.35 4.16 -7.66
C SER A 116 -16.27 3.76 -6.65
N ILE A 117 -15.47 4.72 -6.18
CA ILE A 117 -14.33 4.50 -5.27
C ILE A 117 -14.59 5.21 -3.94
N VAL A 118 -14.32 4.49 -2.85
CA VAL A 118 -14.22 5.08 -1.50
C VAL A 118 -12.75 5.39 -1.23
N PRO A 119 -12.33 6.67 -1.15
CA PRO A 119 -10.96 7.01 -0.81
C PRO A 119 -10.72 6.80 0.70
N VAL A 120 -9.83 5.87 1.04
CA VAL A 120 -9.39 5.62 2.41
C VAL A 120 -8.06 6.34 2.62
N TYR A 121 -8.03 7.25 3.58
CA TYR A 121 -6.83 8.02 3.89
C TYR A 121 -5.87 7.17 4.71
N SER A 122 -4.67 6.94 4.20
CA SER A 122 -3.65 6.11 4.83
C SER A 122 -2.41 6.92 5.15
N PHE A 123 -1.94 6.77 6.38
CA PHE A 123 -0.69 7.37 6.88
C PHE A 123 0.38 6.32 7.01
N GLN A 124 1.58 6.71 6.68
CA GLN A 124 2.78 5.95 6.93
C GLN A 124 3.74 6.80 7.76
N MET A 125 4.45 6.17 8.66
CA MET A 125 5.44 6.81 9.51
C MET A 125 6.71 5.96 9.54
N SER A 126 7.84 6.62 9.54
CA SER A 126 9.15 5.98 9.64
C SER A 126 9.89 6.53 10.85
N THR A 127 10.30 5.67 11.75
CA THR A 127 11.10 6.06 12.91
C THR A 127 12.44 6.67 12.47
N ARG A 128 13.14 7.35 13.38
CA ARG A 128 14.59 7.51 13.25
C ARG A 128 15.27 6.14 13.13
N PRO A 129 16.50 6.04 12.59
CA PRO A 129 17.24 4.79 12.61
C PRO A 129 17.35 4.24 14.03
N LEU A 130 17.02 2.98 14.22
CA LEU A 130 17.09 2.31 15.51
C LEU A 130 18.42 1.56 15.65
N SER A 131 18.89 1.38 16.88
CA SER A 131 20.15 0.71 17.15
C SER A 131 20.15 -0.74 16.66
N ASP A 132 21.32 -1.30 16.41
CA ASP A 132 21.47 -2.68 15.97
C ASP A 132 20.91 -3.69 16.99
N ASN A 133 20.99 -3.38 18.29
CA ASN A 133 20.42 -4.23 19.33
C ASN A 133 18.89 -4.31 19.21
N ILE A 134 18.21 -3.18 18.95
CA ILE A 134 16.77 -3.15 18.70
C ILE A 134 16.43 -3.90 17.41
N ARG A 135 17.19 -3.68 16.34
CA ARG A 135 16.99 -4.36 15.05
C ARG A 135 17.12 -5.89 15.15
N LYS A 136 18.02 -6.38 16.02
CA LYS A 136 18.19 -7.80 16.29
C LYS A 136 17.09 -8.40 17.18
N SER A 137 16.36 -7.57 17.94
CA SER A 137 15.33 -8.00 18.87
C SER A 137 13.89 -7.75 18.39
N VAL A 138 13.70 -6.90 17.39
CA VAL A 138 12.39 -6.57 16.80
C VAL A 138 12.36 -7.07 15.37
N ILE A 139 11.52 -8.03 15.09
CA ILE A 139 11.38 -8.67 13.78
C ILE A 139 12.77 -9.01 13.20
N PRO A 140 13.55 -9.87 13.88
CA PRO A 140 14.96 -10.11 13.54
C PRO A 140 15.16 -10.65 12.11
N GLY A 141 14.19 -11.41 11.60
CA GLY A 141 14.18 -11.91 10.22
C GLY A 141 13.79 -10.89 9.18
N ARG A 142 13.46 -9.64 9.57
CA ARG A 142 13.10 -8.52 8.68
C ARG A 142 11.88 -8.77 7.78
N GLN A 143 11.06 -9.78 8.07
CA GLN A 143 9.81 -10.03 7.35
C GLN A 143 8.82 -8.88 7.56
N ALA A 144 7.94 -8.66 6.58
CA ALA A 144 6.81 -7.76 6.76
C ALA A 144 5.80 -8.39 7.72
N VAL A 145 5.26 -7.58 8.61
CA VAL A 145 4.24 -7.97 9.58
C VAL A 145 2.97 -7.18 9.35
N SER A 146 1.83 -7.86 9.37
CA SER A 146 0.52 -7.23 9.36
C SER A 146 -0.43 -8.05 10.22
N ASP A 147 -1.25 -7.43 11.04
CA ASP A 147 -2.22 -8.14 11.86
C ASP A 147 -3.64 -8.11 11.28
N THR A 148 -4.59 -8.74 11.97
CA THR A 148 -5.98 -8.85 11.56
C THR A 148 -6.91 -7.87 12.27
N ARG A 149 -6.39 -6.80 12.89
CA ARG A 149 -7.21 -5.75 13.50
C ARG A 149 -7.85 -4.88 12.44
N GLY A 150 -8.99 -4.28 12.77
CA GLY A 150 -9.66 -3.34 11.85
C GLY A 150 -8.78 -2.12 11.51
N ASP A 151 -8.09 -1.59 12.52
CA ASP A 151 -6.99 -0.64 12.35
C ASP A 151 -5.68 -1.43 12.43
N LEU A 152 -5.19 -1.85 11.26
CA LEU A 152 -4.08 -2.78 11.12
C LEU A 152 -2.82 -2.26 11.80
N HIS A 153 -2.19 -3.13 12.60
CA HIS A 153 -0.79 -2.96 12.97
C HIS A 153 0.06 -3.62 11.89
N PHE A 154 0.91 -2.85 11.25
CA PHE A 154 1.85 -3.36 10.27
C PHE A 154 3.23 -2.76 10.50
N PHE A 155 4.24 -3.55 10.24
CA PHE A 155 5.64 -3.19 10.48
C PHE A 155 6.52 -3.76 9.38
N ARG A 156 7.50 -2.97 8.96
CA ARG A 156 8.59 -3.44 8.12
C ARG A 156 9.85 -2.64 8.40
N TRP A 157 10.99 -3.23 8.20
CA TRP A 157 12.27 -2.55 8.24
C TRP A 157 12.62 -1.89 6.91
N THR A 158 13.28 -0.75 6.97
CA THR A 158 14.04 -0.19 5.85
C THR A 158 15.50 -0.64 5.93
N ASP A 159 16.25 -0.47 4.85
CA ASP A 159 17.66 -0.88 4.81
C ASP A 159 18.54 -0.03 5.73
N ASP A 160 18.18 1.25 5.89
CA ASP A 160 18.85 2.19 6.81
C ASP A 160 18.43 2.04 8.29
N GLY A 161 17.70 0.98 8.63
CA GLY A 161 17.40 0.61 10.01
C GLY A 161 16.26 1.36 10.67
N ARG A 162 15.28 1.81 9.88
CA ARG A 162 14.05 2.44 10.36
C ARG A 162 12.91 1.45 10.40
N LEU A 163 12.06 1.56 11.39
CA LEU A 163 10.80 0.81 11.45
C LEU A 163 9.69 1.65 10.80
N VAL A 164 9.10 1.14 9.73
CA VAL A 164 7.95 1.76 9.07
C VAL A 164 6.67 1.11 9.59
N THR A 165 5.72 1.95 9.95
CA THR A 165 4.38 1.58 10.42
C THR A 165 3.39 2.67 9.99
N GLY A 166 2.14 2.63 10.43
CA GLY A 166 1.16 3.67 10.12
C GLY A 166 -0.24 3.34 10.59
N ALA A 167 -1.21 4.04 10.02
CA ALA A 167 -2.63 3.88 10.29
C ALA A 167 -3.46 4.19 9.04
N ALA A 168 -4.69 3.65 8.97
CA ALA A 168 -5.66 4.00 7.95
C ALA A 168 -6.86 4.70 8.60
N LEU A 169 -7.34 5.80 7.99
CA LEU A 169 -8.49 6.56 8.43
C LEU A 169 -9.50 6.68 7.29
N PHE A 170 -10.78 6.49 7.59
CA PHE A 170 -11.84 6.65 6.59
C PHE A 170 -12.14 8.10 6.28
N PHE A 171 -11.84 9.02 7.20
CA PHE A 171 -12.12 10.45 7.04
C PHE A 171 -10.86 11.27 7.26
N LYS A 172 -10.71 12.34 6.46
CA LYS A 172 -9.66 13.33 6.63
C LYS A 172 -9.99 14.19 7.87
N HIS A 173 -9.70 13.69 9.05
CA HIS A 173 -9.76 14.47 10.28
C HIS A 173 -8.35 14.89 10.64
N ASN A 174 -8.15 16.12 11.15
CA ASN A 174 -6.82 16.65 11.46
C ASN A 174 -5.93 15.62 12.21
N PRO A 175 -5.15 14.78 11.50
CA PRO A 175 -4.50 13.61 12.10
C PRO A 175 -3.10 13.93 12.59
N THR A 176 -2.60 15.14 12.30
CA THR A 176 -1.18 15.47 12.46
C THR A 176 -0.80 15.71 13.93
N GLY A 177 -1.74 16.07 14.83
CA GLY A 177 -1.41 16.38 16.21
C GLY A 177 -1.21 15.14 17.09
N ARG A 178 -2.20 14.24 17.15
CA ARG A 178 -2.20 13.08 18.06
C ARG A 178 -1.83 11.75 17.39
N LEU A 179 -1.87 11.68 16.06
CA LEU A 179 -1.66 10.44 15.34
C LEU A 179 -0.24 9.86 15.53
N PRO A 180 0.85 10.65 15.48
CA PRO A 180 2.19 10.14 15.73
C PRO A 180 2.34 9.53 17.11
N GLN A 181 1.78 10.20 18.15
CA GLN A 181 1.80 9.67 19.51
C GLN A 181 1.01 8.36 19.59
N HIS A 182 -0.21 8.32 19.05
CA HIS A 182 -1.03 7.11 19.05
C HIS A 182 -0.34 5.93 18.34
N VAL A 183 0.30 6.19 17.20
CA VAL A 183 1.05 5.17 16.46
C VAL A 183 2.31 4.76 17.23
N GLY A 184 3.01 5.70 17.87
CA GLY A 184 4.14 5.43 18.77
C GLY A 184 3.76 4.53 19.93
N ASP A 185 2.64 4.82 20.61
CA ASP A 185 2.10 3.98 21.69
C ASP A 185 1.77 2.56 21.22
N ARG A 186 1.33 2.41 19.95
CA ARG A 186 1.10 1.09 19.34
C ARG A 186 2.40 0.32 19.10
N VAL A 187 3.45 1.02 18.66
CA VAL A 187 4.79 0.44 18.52
C VAL A 187 5.29 -0.04 19.87
N LEU A 188 5.21 0.78 20.92
CA LEU A 188 5.68 0.45 22.26
C LEU A 188 4.90 -0.70 22.90
N ARG A 189 3.60 -0.80 22.65
CA ARG A 189 2.80 -1.95 23.10
C ARG A 189 3.19 -3.25 22.40
N ALA A 190 3.52 -3.17 21.13
CA ALA A 190 3.96 -4.34 20.37
C ALA A 190 5.44 -4.69 20.65
N PHE A 191 6.29 -3.70 20.80
CA PHE A 191 7.73 -3.84 20.96
C PHE A 191 8.26 -2.92 22.07
N PRO A 192 8.04 -3.24 23.35
CA PRO A 192 8.48 -2.41 24.48
C PRO A 192 9.99 -2.12 24.48
N GLN A 193 10.79 -3.04 23.94
CA GLN A 193 12.25 -2.93 23.85
C GLN A 193 12.73 -1.77 22.97
N VAL A 194 11.85 -1.16 22.15
CA VAL A 194 12.17 0.05 21.38
C VAL A 194 12.43 1.23 22.31
N GLY A 195 11.79 1.27 23.48
CA GLY A 195 11.99 2.27 24.54
C GLY A 195 11.33 3.61 24.22
N GLU A 196 11.82 4.31 23.22
CA GLU A 196 11.29 5.61 22.79
C GLU A 196 11.05 5.61 21.28
N VAL A 197 9.87 6.10 20.87
CA VAL A 197 9.49 6.19 19.45
C VAL A 197 9.39 7.65 19.03
N SER A 198 10.19 8.03 18.05
CA SER A 198 10.07 9.27 17.31
C SER A 198 10.08 8.99 15.81
N PHE A 199 9.35 9.80 15.05
CA PHE A 199 9.22 9.63 13.60
C PHE A 199 9.92 10.78 12.88
N ASP A 200 10.90 10.46 12.03
CA ASP A 200 11.57 11.43 11.17
C ASP A 200 10.70 11.78 9.95
N TYR A 201 9.91 10.81 9.48
CA TYR A 201 9.08 10.97 8.28
C TYR A 201 7.66 10.54 8.56
N ILE A 202 6.73 11.39 8.12
CA ILE A 202 5.29 11.12 8.13
C ILE A 202 4.76 11.51 6.75
N TRP A 203 4.09 10.58 6.08
CA TRP A 203 3.48 10.85 4.79
C TRP A 203 2.12 10.17 4.68
N HIS A 204 1.35 10.54 3.69
CA HIS A 204 0.01 10.02 3.49
C HIS A 204 -0.33 9.86 2.02
N GLY A 205 -1.38 9.10 1.76
CA GLY A 205 -1.99 8.93 0.45
C GLY A 205 -3.37 8.30 0.58
N PHE A 206 -4.07 8.23 -0.54
CA PHE A 206 -5.37 7.59 -0.60
C PHE A 206 -5.27 6.18 -1.17
N ILE A 207 -5.99 5.25 -0.54
CA ILE A 207 -6.25 3.91 -1.04
C ILE A 207 -7.63 3.94 -1.70
N GLY A 208 -7.74 3.52 -2.95
CA GLY A 208 -9.03 3.34 -3.61
C GLY A 208 -9.66 2.04 -3.13
N ALA A 209 -10.69 2.15 -2.31
CA ALA A 209 -11.49 1.00 -1.87
C ALA A 209 -12.77 0.87 -2.69
N THR A 210 -13.15 -0.36 -3.01
CA THR A 210 -14.42 -0.73 -3.63
C THR A 210 -15.30 -1.46 -2.60
N LEU A 211 -16.61 -1.47 -2.80
CA LEU A 211 -17.54 -2.09 -1.85
C LEU A 211 -17.31 -3.60 -1.72
N ASP A 212 -16.99 -4.27 -2.82
CA ASP A 212 -16.72 -5.71 -2.87
C ASP A 212 -15.25 -6.07 -2.55
N LYS A 213 -14.39 -5.05 -2.33
CA LYS A 213 -12.95 -5.20 -2.06
C LYS A 213 -12.17 -5.88 -3.20
N LEU A 214 -12.66 -5.80 -4.42
CA LEU A 214 -11.99 -6.31 -5.62
C LEU A 214 -11.51 -5.15 -6.51
N PRO A 215 -10.41 -5.33 -7.25
CA PRO A 215 -10.05 -4.39 -8.30
C PRO A 215 -10.97 -4.55 -9.50
N HIS A 216 -11.24 -3.45 -10.19
CA HIS A 216 -12.12 -3.40 -11.35
C HIS A 216 -11.40 -2.84 -12.57
N LEU A 217 -11.58 -3.52 -13.70
CA LEU A 217 -11.21 -3.00 -15.02
C LEU A 217 -12.50 -2.47 -15.67
N HIS A 218 -12.52 -1.17 -15.95
CA HIS A 218 -13.63 -0.50 -16.61
C HIS A 218 -13.31 -0.22 -18.08
N VAL A 219 -14.31 -0.40 -18.94
CA VAL A 219 -14.30 0.07 -20.33
C VAL A 219 -15.17 1.32 -20.38
N LEU A 220 -14.55 2.49 -20.46
CA LEU A 220 -15.23 3.79 -20.43
C LEU A 220 -15.65 4.25 -21.83
N GLY A 221 -15.12 3.61 -22.84
CA GLY A 221 -15.41 3.87 -24.25
C GLY A 221 -14.50 3.05 -25.16
N PRO A 222 -14.67 3.12 -26.48
CA PRO A 222 -13.81 2.40 -27.42
C PRO A 222 -12.35 2.81 -27.26
N GLY A 223 -11.49 1.88 -26.80
CA GLY A 223 -10.08 2.14 -26.52
C GLY A 223 -9.82 2.96 -25.25
N PHE A 224 -10.81 3.17 -24.39
CA PHE A 224 -10.66 3.90 -23.14
C PHE A 224 -10.94 3.01 -21.95
N PHE A 225 -9.92 2.78 -21.15
CA PHE A 225 -9.95 1.84 -20.04
C PHE A 225 -9.58 2.56 -18.73
N ALA A 226 -10.05 2.00 -17.62
CA ALA A 226 -9.59 2.40 -16.29
C ALA A 226 -9.40 1.19 -15.40
N TRP A 227 -8.38 1.22 -14.55
CA TRP A 227 -8.18 0.24 -13.50
C TRP A 227 -8.20 0.92 -12.14
N ILE A 228 -9.12 0.49 -11.29
CA ILE A 228 -9.38 1.10 -9.98
C ILE A 228 -9.59 0.03 -8.90
N GLY A 229 -9.63 0.47 -7.65
CA GLY A 229 -9.95 -0.39 -6.53
C GLY A 229 -8.78 -1.26 -6.09
N CYS A 230 -7.60 -0.67 -5.92
CA CYS A 230 -6.42 -1.41 -5.42
C CYS A 230 -6.64 -2.02 -4.03
N ASN A 231 -7.57 -1.46 -3.22
CA ASN A 231 -7.91 -1.93 -1.87
C ASN A 231 -6.68 -2.16 -0.96
N GLY A 232 -5.63 -1.36 -1.14
CA GLY A 232 -4.37 -1.48 -0.41
C GLY A 232 -3.44 -2.63 -0.87
N ARG A 233 -3.78 -3.32 -1.97
CA ARG A 233 -3.03 -4.46 -2.52
C ARG A 233 -2.48 -4.21 -3.91
N GLY A 234 -2.44 -2.93 -4.32
CA GLY A 234 -2.10 -2.54 -5.69
C GLY A 234 -0.75 -3.05 -6.18
N VAL A 235 0.29 -3.00 -5.34
CA VAL A 235 1.62 -3.48 -5.74
C VAL A 235 1.59 -4.96 -6.15
N ALA A 236 0.92 -5.80 -5.37
CA ALA A 236 0.85 -7.24 -5.65
C ALA A 236 -0.12 -7.60 -6.80
N LEU A 237 -1.06 -6.71 -7.16
CA LEU A 237 -2.09 -6.99 -8.15
C LEU A 237 -1.84 -6.33 -9.51
N ALA A 238 -0.96 -5.32 -9.56
CA ALA A 238 -0.69 -4.52 -10.74
C ALA A 238 0.73 -4.68 -11.30
N SER A 239 1.53 -5.57 -10.70
CA SER A 239 2.92 -5.84 -11.10
C SER A 239 3.00 -7.02 -12.05
#